data_571db65ff738ef55ae73b8ea7fc9d0f6
#
_entry.id   571db65ff738ef55ae73b8ea7fc9d0f6
#
_cell.length_a   1.000
_cell.length_b   1.000
_cell.length_c   1.000
_cell.angle_alpha   90.00
_cell.angle_beta   90.00
_cell.angle_gamma   90.00
#
_symmetry.space_group_name_H-M   'P 1'
#
loop_
_entity.id
_entity.type
_entity.pdbx_description
1 polymer ?
#
loop_
_entity_poly.entity_id
_entity_poly.type
_entity_poly.pdbx_seq_one_letter_code
_entity_poly.pdbx_strand_id
1 'polypeptide(L)'
;MGIDLSIIWFVIIVFATLMYIVMDGFDLGIGILFPATPNADDRDVMVNSVAPVWDGNETWLVLGGAALFGAFPLAYAVIIDALTIPLTIMLIGLIFRGVAFEFRFKATPAHRPFWDKAFIGGSIVATFSQGITVGAVIQGFSVTGRAYSGGPFDWFTAFNFFCGAGLVVAYALLGSTWLVMKSENALQKRMRQVSKVLLLLLLVFIAVISIWTPLAQPAIAARWFTLPNLFYLLPVPALVAILSLCQWRCLHDPASHTLPFIMTLGLVFLGFSGLGISIWPHIIPPNITLWQAAAPAQSQGFMLVGALLIIPVILVYTFWSYYVFRGKVQHGEGYH
;
A
#
# COMPACT_ATOMS: atom_id res chain seq x y z
N MET A 1 5.09 34.17 11.94
CA MET A 1 5.07 33.00 11.03
C MET A 1 3.76 32.28 11.27
N GLY A 2 2.86 32.26 10.28
CA GLY A 2 1.63 31.50 10.35
C GLY A 2 1.90 29.99 10.15
N ILE A 3 1.04 29.14 10.71
CA ILE A 3 1.08 27.69 10.49
C ILE A 3 0.70 27.44 9.03
N ASP A 4 1.53 26.70 8.29
CA ASP A 4 1.24 26.30 6.89
C ASP A 4 0.27 25.09 6.89
N LEU A 5 -1.01 25.38 6.70
CA LEU A 5 -2.06 24.37 6.68
C LEU A 5 -1.89 23.37 5.53
N SER A 6 -1.30 23.77 4.40
CA SER A 6 -1.08 22.90 3.26
C SER A 6 -0.06 21.81 3.59
N ILE A 7 1.00 22.14 4.35
CA ILE A 7 1.96 21.16 4.84
C ILE A 7 1.29 20.18 5.82
N ILE A 8 0.47 20.69 6.75
CA ILE A 8 -0.24 19.83 7.70
C ILE A 8 -1.13 18.82 6.95
N TRP A 9 -1.93 19.28 6.00
CA TRP A 9 -2.78 18.40 5.20
C TRP A 9 -1.99 17.43 4.34
N PHE A 10 -0.87 17.86 3.78
CA PHE A 10 0.03 16.95 3.07
C PHE A 10 0.53 15.82 3.98
N VAL A 11 0.97 16.14 5.19
CA VAL A 11 1.41 15.15 6.18
C VAL A 11 0.27 14.19 6.56
N ILE A 12 -0.95 14.70 6.77
CA ILE A 12 -2.12 13.86 7.08
C ILE A 12 -2.41 12.89 5.93
N ILE A 13 -2.38 13.34 4.68
CA ILE A 13 -2.63 12.50 3.51
C ILE A 13 -1.53 11.46 3.33
N VAL A 14 -0.27 11.85 3.46
CA VAL A 14 0.89 10.95 3.39
C VAL A 14 0.78 9.88 4.49
N PHE A 15 0.43 10.28 5.71
CA PHE A 15 0.22 9.35 6.82
C PHE A 15 -0.94 8.39 6.56
N ALA A 16 -2.11 8.89 6.12
CA ALA A 16 -3.27 8.06 5.81
C ALA A 16 -2.95 7.06 4.68
N THR A 17 -2.25 7.51 3.63
CA THR A 17 -1.82 6.65 2.52
C THR A 17 -0.84 5.57 3.00
N LEU A 18 0.13 5.92 3.83
CA LEU A 18 1.07 4.95 4.41
C LEU A 18 0.35 3.93 5.29
N MET A 19 -0.57 4.38 6.14
CA MET A 19 -1.40 3.48 6.97
C MET A 19 -2.22 2.52 6.10
N TYR A 20 -2.82 3.00 5.03
CA TYR A 20 -3.54 2.16 4.06
C TYR A 20 -2.61 1.11 3.44
N ILE A 21 -1.46 1.52 2.89
CA ILE A 21 -0.48 0.64 2.25
C ILE A 21 -0.01 -0.46 3.22
N VAL A 22 0.23 -0.10 4.46
CA VAL A 22 0.74 -1.03 5.47
C VAL A 22 -0.36 -1.98 5.93
N MET A 23 -1.54 -1.47 6.27
CA MET A 23 -2.59 -2.23 6.93
C MET A 23 -3.43 -3.04 5.93
N ASP A 24 -3.96 -2.41 4.90
CA ASP A 24 -4.71 -3.12 3.85
C ASP A 24 -3.77 -3.91 2.92
N GLY A 25 -2.49 -3.54 2.85
CA GLY A 25 -1.51 -4.24 2.03
C GLY A 25 -1.27 -5.68 2.45
N PHE A 26 -1.20 -6.01 3.75
CA PHE A 26 -1.08 -7.42 4.15
C PHE A 26 -2.42 -8.17 4.00
N ASP A 27 -3.57 -7.50 4.13
CA ASP A 27 -4.88 -8.09 3.90
C ASP A 27 -5.05 -8.53 2.44
N LEU A 28 -4.74 -7.64 1.49
CA LEU A 28 -4.70 -7.94 0.07
C LEU A 28 -3.64 -9.01 -0.23
N GLY A 29 -2.49 -8.94 0.45
CA GLY A 29 -1.43 -9.93 0.36
C GLY A 29 -1.88 -11.35 0.69
N ILE A 30 -2.78 -11.52 1.65
CA ILE A 30 -3.36 -12.82 1.99
C ILE A 30 -4.17 -13.38 0.82
N GLY A 31 -5.00 -12.57 0.16
CA GLY A 31 -5.74 -13.01 -1.02
C GLY A 31 -4.82 -13.41 -2.19
N ILE A 32 -3.75 -12.65 -2.40
CA ILE A 32 -2.72 -12.95 -3.41
C ILE A 32 -2.03 -14.30 -3.12
N LEU A 33 -1.88 -14.67 -1.85
CA LEU A 33 -1.20 -15.90 -1.43
C LEU A 33 -2.07 -17.16 -1.45
N PHE A 34 -3.38 -17.06 -1.64
CA PHE A 34 -4.28 -18.22 -1.68
C PHE A 34 -3.85 -19.32 -2.67
N PRO A 35 -3.38 -19.00 -3.89
CA PRO A 35 -2.88 -20.02 -4.82
C PRO A 35 -1.69 -20.84 -4.27
N ALA A 36 -0.89 -20.24 -3.39
CA ALA A 36 0.24 -20.93 -2.73
C ALA A 36 -0.22 -21.86 -1.59
N THR A 37 -1.52 -21.85 -1.23
CA THR A 37 -2.08 -22.62 -0.10
C THR A 37 -3.23 -23.50 -0.60
N PRO A 38 -2.97 -24.79 -0.96
CA PRO A 38 -4.00 -25.67 -1.51
C PRO A 38 -4.98 -26.20 -0.46
N ASN A 39 -4.57 -26.28 0.82
CA ASN A 39 -5.41 -26.78 1.92
C ASN A 39 -6.49 -25.76 2.28
N ALA A 40 -7.77 -26.19 2.34
CA ALA A 40 -8.90 -25.34 2.68
C ALA A 40 -8.85 -24.84 4.14
N ASP A 41 -8.43 -25.69 5.07
CA ASP A 41 -8.33 -25.33 6.49
C ASP A 41 -7.24 -24.28 6.73
N ASP A 42 -6.11 -24.40 6.02
CA ASP A 42 -5.06 -23.37 6.04
C ASP A 42 -5.56 -22.02 5.48
N ARG A 43 -6.39 -22.06 4.41
CA ARG A 43 -7.03 -20.85 3.88
C ARG A 43 -8.00 -20.21 4.87
N ASP A 44 -8.70 -21.01 5.68
CA ASP A 44 -9.56 -20.49 6.73
C ASP A 44 -8.73 -19.77 7.80
N VAL A 45 -7.60 -20.33 8.22
CA VAL A 45 -6.65 -19.65 9.12
C VAL A 45 -6.16 -18.34 8.53
N MET A 46 -5.83 -18.32 7.21
CA MET A 46 -5.38 -17.11 6.53
C MET A 46 -6.44 -16.01 6.59
N VAL A 47 -7.70 -16.31 6.25
CA VAL A 47 -8.79 -15.33 6.28
C VAL A 47 -9.08 -14.88 7.71
N ASN A 48 -9.18 -15.82 8.66
CA ASN A 48 -9.45 -15.50 10.06
C ASN A 48 -8.37 -14.62 10.69
N SER A 49 -7.13 -14.66 10.18
CA SER A 49 -6.05 -13.80 10.69
C SER A 49 -6.27 -12.30 10.43
N VAL A 50 -7.13 -11.94 9.48
CA VAL A 50 -7.42 -10.55 9.10
C VAL A 50 -8.90 -10.18 9.19
N ALA A 51 -9.80 -11.16 9.27
CA ALA A 51 -11.24 -10.94 9.36
C ALA A 51 -11.66 -9.91 10.45
N PRO A 52 -11.01 -9.84 11.63
CA PRO A 52 -11.39 -8.86 12.64
C PRO A 52 -10.97 -7.41 12.34
N VAL A 53 -10.08 -7.17 11.36
CA VAL A 53 -9.41 -5.87 11.19
C VAL A 53 -9.52 -5.28 9.78
N TRP A 54 -9.86 -6.07 8.75
CA TRP A 54 -9.81 -5.67 7.34
C TRP A 54 -10.66 -4.43 7.02
N ASP A 55 -11.87 -4.33 7.55
CA ASP A 55 -12.77 -3.19 7.31
C ASP A 55 -12.20 -1.89 7.91
N GLY A 56 -11.64 -1.99 9.12
CA GLY A 56 -10.93 -0.87 9.74
C GLY A 56 -9.68 -0.44 8.97
N ASN A 57 -9.01 -1.36 8.30
CA ASN A 57 -7.82 -1.08 7.49
C ASN A 57 -8.17 -0.30 6.22
N GLU A 58 -9.31 -0.58 5.57
CA GLU A 58 -9.78 0.18 4.41
C GLU A 58 -10.18 1.64 4.74
N THR A 59 -10.51 1.94 5.98
CA THR A 59 -10.88 3.30 6.43
C THR A 59 -9.79 4.32 6.09
N TRP A 60 -8.53 3.94 6.08
CA TRP A 60 -7.42 4.82 5.74
C TRP A 60 -7.42 5.27 4.27
N LEU A 61 -7.90 4.43 3.35
CA LEU A 61 -8.09 4.82 1.94
C LEU A 61 -9.16 5.91 1.82
N VAL A 62 -10.28 5.74 2.53
CA VAL A 62 -11.38 6.71 2.54
C VAL A 62 -10.92 8.04 3.14
N LEU A 63 -10.19 8.01 4.26
CA LEU A 63 -9.64 9.21 4.89
C LEU A 63 -8.67 9.94 3.95
N GLY A 64 -7.75 9.21 3.30
CA GLY A 64 -6.78 9.79 2.37
C GLY A 64 -7.46 10.43 1.16
N GLY A 65 -8.44 9.76 0.55
CA GLY A 65 -9.21 10.27 -0.58
C GLY A 65 -10.05 11.49 -0.23
N ALA A 66 -10.76 11.47 0.89
CA ALA A 66 -11.56 12.60 1.37
C ALA A 66 -10.67 13.81 1.73
N ALA A 67 -9.53 13.57 2.38
CA ALA A 67 -8.57 14.61 2.71
C ALA A 67 -7.95 15.23 1.45
N LEU A 68 -7.61 14.42 0.44
CA LEU A 68 -7.10 14.91 -0.84
C LEU A 68 -8.15 15.77 -1.56
N PHE A 69 -9.41 15.32 -1.61
CA PHE A 69 -10.52 16.08 -2.19
C PHE A 69 -10.70 17.44 -1.54
N GLY A 70 -10.70 17.47 -0.20
CA GLY A 70 -10.98 18.71 0.54
C GLY A 70 -9.79 19.66 0.61
N ALA A 71 -8.57 19.17 0.85
CA ALA A 71 -7.39 19.99 1.05
C ALA A 71 -6.68 20.38 -0.26
N PHE A 72 -6.72 19.50 -1.28
CA PHE A 72 -6.06 19.70 -2.57
C PHE A 72 -6.98 19.37 -3.75
N PRO A 73 -8.08 20.14 -3.95
CA PRO A 73 -9.12 19.83 -4.92
C PRO A 73 -8.60 19.79 -6.37
N LEU A 74 -7.61 20.61 -6.71
CA LEU A 74 -6.99 20.57 -8.03
C LEU A 74 -6.23 19.25 -8.26
N ALA A 75 -5.47 18.79 -7.27
CA ALA A 75 -4.77 17.52 -7.36
C ALA A 75 -5.75 16.35 -7.46
N TYR A 76 -6.83 16.38 -6.66
CA TYR A 76 -7.88 15.38 -6.73
C TYR A 76 -8.51 15.30 -8.13
N ALA A 77 -8.90 16.44 -8.71
CA ALA A 77 -9.51 16.49 -10.03
C ALA A 77 -8.57 15.90 -11.11
N VAL A 78 -7.31 16.33 -11.14
CA VAL A 78 -6.32 15.85 -12.12
C VAL A 78 -6.06 14.35 -11.98
N ILE A 79 -5.90 13.85 -10.74
CA ILE A 79 -5.64 12.42 -10.50
C ILE A 79 -6.85 11.57 -10.89
N ILE A 80 -8.06 11.97 -10.53
CA ILE A 80 -9.27 11.22 -10.89
C ILE A 80 -9.47 11.19 -12.39
N ASP A 81 -9.31 12.31 -13.10
CA ASP A 81 -9.45 12.35 -14.56
C ASP A 81 -8.41 11.46 -15.25
N ALA A 82 -7.13 11.57 -14.85
CA ALA A 82 -6.04 10.81 -15.45
C ALA A 82 -6.14 9.30 -15.18
N LEU A 83 -6.66 8.92 -14.01
CA LEU A 83 -6.65 7.55 -13.50
C LEU A 83 -8.06 6.96 -13.30
N THR A 84 -9.08 7.51 -13.95
CA THR A 84 -10.47 7.03 -13.83
C THR A 84 -10.57 5.52 -14.03
N ILE A 85 -9.94 4.98 -15.08
CA ILE A 85 -10.01 3.55 -15.40
C ILE A 85 -9.32 2.69 -14.34
N PRO A 86 -8.02 2.87 -14.02
CA PRO A 86 -7.35 2.03 -13.01
C PRO A 86 -7.97 2.18 -11.62
N LEU A 87 -8.41 3.37 -11.21
CA LEU A 87 -9.09 3.56 -9.93
C LEU A 87 -10.46 2.87 -9.89
N THR A 88 -11.24 2.90 -10.98
CA THR A 88 -12.51 2.15 -11.06
C THR A 88 -12.25 0.65 -10.98
N ILE A 89 -11.27 0.12 -11.70
CA ILE A 89 -10.88 -1.29 -11.64
C ILE A 89 -10.41 -1.66 -10.23
N MET A 90 -9.64 -0.80 -9.56
CA MET A 90 -9.24 -0.97 -8.16
C MET A 90 -10.45 -1.12 -7.24
N LEU A 91 -11.42 -0.21 -7.34
CA LEU A 91 -12.63 -0.25 -6.51
C LEU A 91 -13.46 -1.51 -6.77
N ILE A 92 -13.61 -1.93 -8.02
CA ILE A 92 -14.27 -3.20 -8.37
C ILE A 92 -13.53 -4.38 -7.69
N GLY A 93 -12.20 -4.39 -7.76
CA GLY A 93 -11.39 -5.41 -7.08
C GLY A 93 -11.61 -5.44 -5.56
N LEU A 94 -11.63 -4.27 -4.92
CA LEU A 94 -11.89 -4.14 -3.47
C LEU A 94 -13.31 -4.62 -3.11
N ILE A 95 -14.34 -4.30 -3.92
CA ILE A 95 -15.70 -4.79 -3.70
C ILE A 95 -15.74 -6.32 -3.75
N PHE A 96 -15.15 -6.94 -4.78
CA PHE A 96 -15.11 -8.42 -4.87
C PHE A 96 -14.38 -9.05 -3.70
N ARG A 97 -13.26 -8.45 -3.27
CA ARG A 97 -12.48 -8.92 -2.11
C ARG A 97 -13.30 -8.79 -0.82
N GLY A 98 -13.91 -7.62 -0.55
CA GLY A 98 -14.70 -7.38 0.64
C GLY A 98 -15.92 -8.30 0.73
N VAL A 99 -16.67 -8.44 -0.37
CA VAL A 99 -17.80 -9.37 -0.42
C VAL A 99 -17.35 -10.81 -0.20
N ALA A 100 -16.20 -11.21 -0.72
CA ALA A 100 -15.68 -12.56 -0.53
C ALA A 100 -15.37 -12.90 0.94
N PHE A 101 -14.93 -11.94 1.77
CA PHE A 101 -14.74 -12.15 3.20
C PHE A 101 -16.01 -12.67 3.88
N GLU A 102 -17.15 -12.03 3.63
CA GLU A 102 -18.40 -12.34 4.31
C GLU A 102 -19.07 -13.60 3.72
N PHE A 103 -19.09 -13.71 2.40
CA PHE A 103 -19.86 -14.76 1.72
C PHE A 103 -19.12 -16.11 1.72
N ARG A 104 -17.78 -16.12 1.75
CA ARG A 104 -16.99 -17.35 1.73
C ARG A 104 -17.30 -18.28 2.90
N PHE A 105 -17.46 -17.74 4.11
CA PHE A 105 -17.78 -18.53 5.30
C PHE A 105 -19.23 -19.03 5.33
N LYS A 106 -20.14 -18.27 4.69
CA LYS A 106 -21.56 -18.62 4.61
C LYS A 106 -21.90 -19.47 3.39
N ALA A 107 -20.95 -19.65 2.46
CA ALA A 107 -21.16 -20.38 1.22
C ALA A 107 -21.23 -21.89 1.46
N THR A 108 -22.11 -22.56 0.70
CA THR A 108 -22.09 -24.02 0.62
C THR A 108 -20.76 -24.52 0.05
N PRO A 109 -20.34 -25.77 0.35
CA PRO A 109 -19.09 -26.32 -0.17
C PRO A 109 -18.93 -26.22 -1.70
N ALA A 110 -20.06 -26.32 -2.44
CA ALA A 110 -20.05 -26.19 -3.89
C ALA A 110 -19.76 -24.76 -4.40
N HIS A 111 -20.11 -23.72 -3.63
CA HIS A 111 -19.94 -22.33 -4.01
C HIS A 111 -18.66 -21.69 -3.38
N ARG A 112 -18.06 -22.33 -2.41
CA ARG A 112 -16.84 -21.83 -1.74
C ARG A 112 -15.68 -21.56 -2.71
N PRO A 113 -15.41 -22.41 -3.72
CA PRO A 113 -14.35 -22.14 -4.70
C PRO A 113 -14.56 -20.88 -5.55
N PHE A 114 -15.81 -20.46 -5.77
CA PHE A 114 -16.11 -19.18 -6.43
C PHE A 114 -15.64 -18.00 -5.59
N TRP A 115 -15.96 -18.02 -4.29
CA TRP A 115 -15.55 -16.95 -3.38
C TRP A 115 -14.04 -16.94 -3.13
N ASP A 116 -13.37 -18.10 -3.13
CA ASP A 116 -11.91 -18.17 -3.13
C ASP A 116 -11.32 -17.44 -4.35
N LYS A 117 -11.89 -17.68 -5.54
CA LYS A 117 -11.44 -17.00 -6.77
C LYS A 117 -11.76 -15.51 -6.75
N ALA A 118 -12.91 -15.09 -6.20
CA ALA A 118 -13.27 -13.69 -6.04
C ALA A 118 -12.31 -12.98 -5.08
N PHE A 119 -11.92 -13.63 -3.99
CA PHE A 119 -10.94 -13.12 -3.03
C PHE A 119 -9.55 -12.96 -3.66
N ILE A 120 -9.07 -13.98 -4.39
CA ILE A 120 -7.80 -13.95 -5.12
C ILE A 120 -7.82 -12.85 -6.18
N GLY A 121 -8.80 -12.88 -7.07
CA GLY A 121 -8.91 -11.96 -8.20
C GLY A 121 -9.09 -10.52 -7.76
N GLY A 122 -9.97 -10.28 -6.78
CA GLY A 122 -10.19 -8.96 -6.21
C GLY A 122 -8.92 -8.38 -5.59
N SER A 123 -8.19 -9.18 -4.81
CA SER A 123 -6.95 -8.76 -4.17
C SER A 123 -5.83 -8.45 -5.19
N ILE A 124 -5.66 -9.31 -6.21
CA ILE A 124 -4.64 -9.08 -7.26
C ILE A 124 -4.99 -7.84 -8.08
N VAL A 125 -6.24 -7.73 -8.54
CA VAL A 125 -6.70 -6.61 -9.38
C VAL A 125 -6.61 -5.29 -8.64
N ALA A 126 -7.06 -5.23 -7.39
CA ALA A 126 -6.97 -4.03 -6.57
C ALA A 126 -5.51 -3.60 -6.38
N THR A 127 -4.64 -4.52 -5.95
CA THR A 127 -3.21 -4.24 -5.72
C THR A 127 -2.49 -3.82 -6.99
N PHE A 128 -2.73 -4.52 -8.10
CA PHE A 128 -2.10 -4.21 -9.38
C PHE A 128 -2.49 -2.80 -9.86
N SER A 129 -3.77 -2.45 -9.75
CA SER A 129 -4.28 -1.11 -10.10
C SER A 129 -3.70 -0.01 -9.20
N GLN A 130 -3.51 -0.28 -7.90
CA GLN A 130 -2.81 0.64 -6.99
C GLN A 130 -1.36 0.88 -7.45
N GLY A 131 -0.65 -0.17 -7.83
CA GLY A 131 0.72 -0.03 -8.32
C GLY A 131 0.80 0.71 -9.66
N ILE A 132 -0.17 0.54 -10.57
CA ILE A 132 -0.31 1.38 -11.77
C ILE A 132 -0.46 2.85 -11.38
N THR A 133 -1.30 3.16 -10.40
CA THR A 133 -1.51 4.52 -9.89
C THR A 133 -0.19 5.11 -9.36
N VAL A 134 0.58 4.36 -8.58
CA VAL A 134 1.89 4.80 -8.09
C VAL A 134 2.85 5.08 -9.26
N GLY A 135 2.93 4.19 -10.23
CA GLY A 135 3.76 4.38 -11.43
C GLY A 135 3.39 5.63 -12.21
N ALA A 136 2.09 5.87 -12.41
CA ALA A 136 1.58 7.04 -13.12
C ALA A 136 1.90 8.36 -12.36
N VAL A 137 1.81 8.36 -11.04
CA VAL A 137 2.24 9.52 -10.22
C VAL A 137 3.73 9.80 -10.37
N ILE A 138 4.57 8.77 -10.46
CA ILE A 138 6.02 8.94 -10.71
C ILE A 138 6.28 9.54 -12.09
N GLN A 139 5.55 9.07 -13.12
CA GLN A 139 5.67 9.60 -14.48
C GLN A 139 5.13 11.02 -14.61
N GLY A 140 4.20 11.40 -13.74
CA GLY A 140 3.54 12.70 -13.75
C GLY A 140 2.38 12.76 -14.75
N PHE A 141 1.66 13.90 -14.71
CA PHE A 141 0.46 14.10 -15.50
C PHE A 141 0.58 15.35 -16.35
N SER A 142 0.04 15.29 -17.58
CA SER A 142 -0.09 16.45 -18.46
C SER A 142 -1.23 17.34 -17.96
N VAL A 143 -0.92 18.60 -17.63
CA VAL A 143 -1.91 19.55 -17.09
C VAL A 143 -1.84 20.84 -17.90
N THR A 144 -2.99 21.33 -18.35
CA THR A 144 -3.14 22.62 -18.99
C THR A 144 -4.11 23.47 -18.20
N GLY A 145 -3.65 24.64 -17.72
CA GLY A 145 -4.43 25.45 -16.79
C GLY A 145 -4.67 24.74 -15.46
N ARG A 146 -5.90 24.35 -15.20
CA ARG A 146 -6.32 23.67 -13.96
C ARG A 146 -7.00 22.30 -14.24
N ALA A 147 -6.75 21.71 -15.40
CA ALA A 147 -7.37 20.44 -15.79
C ALA A 147 -6.32 19.49 -16.39
N TYR A 148 -6.60 18.20 -16.24
CA TYR A 148 -5.86 17.18 -16.95
C TYR A 148 -6.03 17.36 -18.46
N SER A 149 -4.96 17.29 -19.22
CA SER A 149 -4.94 17.51 -20.68
C SER A 149 -4.43 16.30 -21.47
N GLY A 150 -4.18 15.19 -20.80
CA GLY A 150 -3.77 13.94 -21.44
C GLY A 150 -4.94 13.10 -21.96
N GLY A 151 -4.62 11.91 -22.47
CA GLY A 151 -5.58 10.94 -22.95
C GLY A 151 -6.07 9.96 -21.87
N PRO A 152 -7.19 9.25 -22.11
CA PRO A 152 -7.77 8.32 -21.14
C PRO A 152 -6.92 7.06 -20.91
N PHE A 153 -5.86 6.83 -21.69
CA PHE A 153 -4.97 5.68 -21.63
C PHE A 153 -3.50 6.05 -21.37
N ASP A 154 -3.19 7.27 -20.96
CA ASP A 154 -1.80 7.68 -20.67
C ASP A 154 -1.18 6.89 -19.52
N TRP A 155 -2.01 6.33 -18.62
CA TRP A 155 -1.57 5.41 -17.58
C TRP A 155 -1.12 4.04 -18.10
N PHE A 156 -1.45 3.69 -19.36
CA PHE A 156 -1.16 2.37 -19.95
C PHE A 156 0.29 2.34 -20.49
N THR A 157 1.25 2.25 -19.58
CA THR A 157 2.69 2.21 -19.90
C THR A 157 3.36 0.98 -19.30
N ALA A 158 4.45 0.53 -19.93
CA ALA A 158 5.23 -0.60 -19.40
C ALA A 158 5.76 -0.34 -17.98
N PHE A 159 6.14 0.90 -17.67
CA PHE A 159 6.60 1.30 -16.34
C PHE A 159 5.50 1.14 -15.29
N ASN A 160 4.29 1.63 -15.58
CA ASN A 160 3.15 1.55 -14.66
C ASN A 160 2.72 0.11 -14.40
N PHE A 161 2.73 -0.73 -15.43
CA PHE A 161 2.45 -2.17 -15.28
C PHE A 161 3.53 -2.87 -14.47
N PHE A 162 4.79 -2.48 -14.66
CA PHE A 162 5.89 -3.00 -13.85
C PHE A 162 5.76 -2.59 -12.38
N CYS A 163 5.37 -1.35 -12.09
CA CYS A 163 5.04 -0.90 -10.74
C CYS A 163 3.85 -1.68 -10.17
N GLY A 164 2.83 -1.98 -10.99
CA GLY A 164 1.69 -2.83 -10.61
C GLY A 164 2.14 -4.21 -10.14
N ALA A 165 2.97 -4.88 -10.93
CA ALA A 165 3.52 -6.19 -10.58
C ALA A 165 4.41 -6.12 -9.33
N GLY A 166 5.22 -5.08 -9.19
CA GLY A 166 6.06 -4.84 -8.01
C GLY A 166 5.24 -4.68 -6.73
N LEU A 167 4.12 -3.98 -6.79
CA LEU A 167 3.24 -3.81 -5.61
C LEU A 167 2.54 -5.12 -5.23
N VAL A 168 2.14 -5.95 -6.21
CA VAL A 168 1.61 -7.30 -5.94
C VAL A 168 2.63 -8.15 -5.16
N VAL A 169 3.90 -8.11 -5.55
CA VAL A 169 4.97 -8.81 -4.83
C VAL A 169 5.19 -8.21 -3.43
N ALA A 170 5.15 -6.89 -3.27
CA ALA A 170 5.31 -6.23 -1.99
C ALA A 170 4.19 -6.60 -1.01
N TYR A 171 2.93 -6.59 -1.46
CA TYR A 171 1.79 -6.95 -0.62
C TYR A 171 1.76 -8.46 -0.32
N ALA A 172 2.14 -9.31 -1.28
CA ALA A 172 2.33 -10.73 -1.01
C ALA A 172 3.41 -10.97 0.07
N LEU A 173 4.50 -10.20 0.07
CA LEU A 173 5.53 -10.29 1.12
C LEU A 173 4.98 -9.81 2.47
N LEU A 174 4.22 -8.71 2.52
CA LEU A 174 3.53 -8.26 3.73
C LEU A 174 2.60 -9.35 4.27
N GLY A 175 1.72 -9.91 3.44
CA GLY A 175 0.79 -10.99 3.83
C GLY A 175 1.52 -12.26 4.27
N SER A 176 2.57 -12.69 3.57
CA SER A 176 3.31 -13.90 3.95
C SER A 176 4.06 -13.74 5.27
N THR A 177 4.65 -12.58 5.53
CA THR A 177 5.33 -12.30 6.82
C THR A 177 4.33 -12.07 7.95
N TRP A 178 3.14 -11.51 7.68
CA TRP A 178 2.02 -11.48 8.62
C TRP A 178 1.61 -12.89 9.03
N LEU A 179 1.46 -13.81 8.06
CA LEU A 179 1.12 -15.20 8.35
C LEU A 179 2.23 -15.96 9.09
N VAL A 180 3.51 -15.63 8.87
CA VAL A 180 4.61 -16.15 9.72
C VAL A 180 4.40 -15.77 11.18
N MET A 181 3.87 -14.58 11.47
CA MET A 181 3.58 -14.12 12.82
C MET A 181 2.29 -14.72 13.40
N LYS A 182 1.24 -14.83 12.56
CA LYS A 182 -0.13 -15.16 13.00
C LYS A 182 -0.50 -16.64 12.92
N SER A 183 0.28 -17.48 12.23
CA SER A 183 -0.01 -18.92 12.07
C SER A 183 1.01 -19.81 12.78
N GLU A 184 0.77 -21.10 12.73
CA GLU A 184 1.62 -22.15 13.33
C GLU A 184 1.88 -23.30 12.35
N ASN A 185 2.75 -24.22 12.74
CA ASN A 185 2.97 -25.51 12.11
C ASN A 185 3.32 -25.44 10.60
N ALA A 186 2.57 -26.17 9.78
CA ALA A 186 2.85 -26.34 8.35
C ALA A 186 2.64 -25.04 7.56
N LEU A 187 1.58 -24.29 7.85
CA LEU A 187 1.28 -23.01 7.20
C LEU A 187 2.39 -21.99 7.46
N GLN A 188 2.81 -21.84 8.72
CA GLN A 188 3.91 -20.93 9.07
C GLN A 188 5.21 -21.26 8.33
N LYS A 189 5.58 -22.57 8.30
CA LYS A 189 6.78 -23.02 7.60
C LYS A 189 6.71 -22.72 6.10
N ARG A 190 5.54 -22.96 5.48
CA ARG A 190 5.27 -22.66 4.07
C ARG A 190 5.39 -21.17 3.79
N MET A 191 4.74 -20.32 4.60
CA MET A 191 4.78 -18.86 4.42
C MET A 191 6.18 -18.30 4.60
N ARG A 192 6.99 -18.89 5.48
CA ARG A 192 8.40 -18.53 5.63
C ARG A 192 9.22 -18.82 4.36
N GLN A 193 8.97 -19.95 3.67
CA GLN A 193 9.63 -20.25 2.40
C GLN A 193 9.16 -19.32 1.27
N VAL A 194 7.87 -19.08 1.20
CA VAL A 194 7.27 -18.12 0.24
C VAL A 194 7.85 -16.72 0.45
N SER A 195 7.97 -16.25 1.70
CA SER A 195 8.55 -14.95 2.03
C SER A 195 10.00 -14.79 1.53
N LYS A 196 10.81 -15.86 1.53
CA LYS A 196 12.19 -15.81 1.00
C LYS A 196 12.21 -15.52 -0.50
N VAL A 197 11.35 -16.18 -1.26
CA VAL A 197 11.23 -15.96 -2.71
C VAL A 197 10.70 -14.56 -2.99
N LEU A 198 9.65 -14.15 -2.27
CA LEU A 198 9.03 -12.83 -2.45
C LEU A 198 9.99 -11.70 -2.08
N LEU A 199 10.84 -11.86 -1.05
CA LEU A 199 11.87 -10.87 -0.70
C LEU A 199 12.86 -10.69 -1.86
N LEU A 200 13.36 -11.78 -2.46
CA LEU A 200 14.28 -11.69 -3.59
C LEU A 200 13.61 -11.03 -4.81
N LEU A 201 12.37 -11.41 -5.11
CA LEU A 201 11.60 -10.78 -6.19
C LEU A 201 11.38 -9.28 -5.92
N LEU A 202 11.02 -8.90 -4.69
CA LEU A 202 10.85 -7.50 -4.33
C LEU A 202 12.14 -6.70 -4.52
N LEU A 203 13.30 -7.26 -4.14
CA LEU A 203 14.59 -6.60 -4.34
C LEU A 203 14.90 -6.38 -5.83
N VAL A 204 14.52 -7.34 -6.70
CA VAL A 204 14.63 -7.16 -8.15
C VAL A 204 13.75 -6.01 -8.63
N PHE A 205 12.47 -5.96 -8.19
CA PHE A 205 11.57 -4.86 -8.55
C PHE A 205 12.10 -3.51 -8.06
N ILE A 206 12.57 -3.43 -6.81
CA ILE A 206 13.17 -2.21 -6.25
C ILE A 206 14.37 -1.78 -7.08
N ALA A 207 15.29 -2.70 -7.41
CA ALA A 207 16.48 -2.38 -8.20
C ALA A 207 16.10 -1.86 -9.60
N VAL A 208 15.18 -2.53 -10.30
CA VAL A 208 14.75 -2.10 -11.63
C VAL A 208 14.06 -0.75 -11.59
N ILE A 209 13.12 -0.51 -10.66
CA ILE A 209 12.42 0.78 -10.51
C ILE A 209 13.42 1.88 -10.15
N SER A 210 14.37 1.60 -9.25
CA SER A 210 15.40 2.57 -8.83
C SER A 210 16.36 2.98 -9.95
N ILE A 211 16.57 2.11 -10.95
CA ILE A 211 17.36 2.41 -12.15
C ILE A 211 16.49 3.08 -13.22
N TRP A 212 15.29 2.56 -13.47
CA TRP A 212 14.40 3.04 -14.52
C TRP A 212 13.90 4.47 -14.25
N THR A 213 13.51 4.75 -13.00
CA THR A 213 12.94 6.06 -12.64
C THR A 213 13.88 7.23 -12.96
N PRO A 214 15.16 7.27 -12.54
CA PRO A 214 16.05 8.38 -12.87
C PRO A 214 16.41 8.44 -14.37
N LEU A 215 16.40 7.33 -15.08
CA LEU A 215 16.60 7.32 -16.54
C LEU A 215 15.41 7.93 -17.30
N ALA A 216 14.20 7.72 -16.79
CA ALA A 216 12.97 8.25 -17.40
C ALA A 216 12.63 9.67 -16.92
N GLN A 217 13.08 10.08 -15.73
CA GLN A 217 12.72 11.34 -15.07
C GLN A 217 13.98 12.13 -14.65
N PRO A 218 14.50 13.02 -15.52
CA PRO A 218 15.73 13.77 -15.23
C PRO A 218 15.67 14.63 -13.95
N ALA A 219 14.49 15.12 -13.58
CA ALA A 219 14.31 15.89 -12.35
C ALA A 219 14.55 15.03 -11.09
N ILE A 220 14.12 13.76 -11.12
CA ILE A 220 14.37 12.80 -10.05
C ILE A 220 15.86 12.44 -10.03
N ALA A 221 16.47 12.19 -11.20
CA ALA A 221 17.91 11.94 -11.29
C ALA A 221 18.73 13.09 -10.69
N ALA A 222 18.42 14.34 -11.04
CA ALA A 222 19.08 15.52 -10.48
C ALA A 222 18.92 15.58 -8.95
N ARG A 223 17.75 15.24 -8.40
CA ARG A 223 17.52 15.25 -6.97
C ARG A 223 18.37 14.24 -6.22
N TRP A 224 18.47 13.00 -6.73
CA TRP A 224 19.15 11.91 -6.03
C TRP A 224 20.67 11.92 -6.22
N PHE A 225 21.17 12.33 -7.39
CA PHE A 225 22.56 12.11 -7.76
C PHE A 225 23.42 13.38 -7.83
N THR A 226 22.86 14.59 -7.58
CA THR A 226 23.67 15.81 -7.46
C THR A 226 24.21 15.97 -6.05
N LEU A 227 25.40 16.55 -5.92
CA LEU A 227 25.99 16.93 -4.64
C LEU A 227 25.34 18.23 -4.13
N PRO A 228 25.09 18.35 -2.81
CA PRO A 228 25.36 17.40 -1.73
C PRO A 228 24.23 16.37 -1.49
N ASN A 229 23.14 16.38 -2.24
CA ASN A 229 21.95 15.57 -2.02
C ASN A 229 22.27 14.07 -1.99
N LEU A 230 23.19 13.62 -2.86
CA LEU A 230 23.62 12.22 -2.89
C LEU A 230 24.00 11.70 -1.50
N PHE A 231 24.78 12.48 -0.73
CA PHE A 231 25.17 12.06 0.62
C PHE A 231 24.02 12.06 1.61
N TYR A 232 23.10 13.01 1.51
CA TYR A 232 21.92 13.06 2.40
C TYR A 232 20.91 11.95 2.12
N LEU A 233 20.81 11.48 0.88
CA LEU A 233 19.83 10.48 0.46
C LEU A 233 20.39 9.04 0.42
N LEU A 234 21.73 8.88 0.40
CA LEU A 234 22.40 7.58 0.44
C LEU A 234 21.94 6.66 1.61
N PRO A 235 21.59 7.17 2.80
CA PRO A 235 21.03 6.32 3.85
C PRO A 235 19.81 5.51 3.47
N VAL A 236 18.97 5.99 2.55
CA VAL A 236 17.74 5.28 2.14
C VAL A 236 18.06 3.93 1.48
N PRO A 237 18.82 3.85 0.37
CA PRO A 237 19.20 2.57 -0.23
C PRO A 237 20.08 1.72 0.70
N ALA A 238 20.94 2.32 1.53
CA ALA A 238 21.73 1.60 2.53
C ALA A 238 20.84 0.90 3.56
N LEU A 239 19.80 1.57 4.07
CA LEU A 239 18.84 0.99 4.99
C LEU A 239 18.00 -0.11 4.32
N VAL A 240 17.62 0.05 3.04
CA VAL A 240 16.95 -1.03 2.28
C VAL A 240 17.84 -2.28 2.25
N ALA A 241 19.14 -2.15 1.96
CA ALA A 241 20.07 -3.27 1.95
C ALA A 241 20.22 -3.92 3.33
N ILE A 242 20.37 -3.12 4.38
CA ILE A 242 20.50 -3.60 5.77
C ILE A 242 19.23 -4.34 6.20
N LEU A 243 18.04 -3.76 6.01
CA LEU A 243 16.78 -4.38 6.39
C LEU A 243 16.55 -5.69 5.61
N SER A 244 16.89 -5.72 4.33
CA SER A 244 16.76 -6.92 3.50
C SER A 244 17.67 -8.05 3.98
N LEU A 245 18.91 -7.74 4.35
CA LEU A 245 19.85 -8.71 4.93
C LEU A 245 19.37 -9.21 6.31
N CYS A 246 18.87 -8.31 7.15
CA CYS A 246 18.29 -8.68 8.45
C CYS A 246 17.06 -9.56 8.26
N GLN A 247 16.15 -9.20 7.35
CA GLN A 247 14.97 -10.00 7.04
C GLN A 247 15.33 -11.38 6.51
N TRP A 248 16.30 -11.47 5.60
CA TRP A 248 16.80 -12.73 5.09
C TRP A 248 17.30 -13.64 6.21
N ARG A 249 18.06 -13.12 7.18
CA ARG A 249 18.50 -13.87 8.36
C ARG A 249 17.34 -14.28 9.24
N CYS A 250 16.41 -13.39 9.55
CA CYS A 250 15.23 -13.69 10.36
C CYS A 250 14.32 -14.77 9.70
N LEU A 251 14.24 -14.81 8.37
CA LEU A 251 13.49 -15.83 7.65
C LEU A 251 14.17 -17.21 7.69
N HIS A 252 15.47 -17.28 8.03
CA HIS A 252 16.20 -18.56 8.23
C HIS A 252 16.15 -19.02 9.70
N ASP A 253 15.86 -18.15 10.63
CA ASP A 253 15.73 -18.48 12.05
C ASP A 253 14.29 -18.89 12.38
N PRO A 254 14.04 -20.18 12.76
CA PRO A 254 12.72 -20.67 13.14
C PRO A 254 12.12 -19.94 14.35
N ALA A 255 12.93 -19.42 15.25
CA ALA A 255 12.47 -18.73 16.46
C ALA A 255 11.95 -17.29 16.16
N SER A 256 12.33 -16.73 15.03
CA SER A 256 11.93 -15.38 14.64
C SER A 256 10.54 -15.37 13.99
N HIS A 257 9.50 -15.01 14.74
CA HIS A 257 8.11 -14.99 14.24
C HIS A 257 7.64 -13.59 13.84
N THR A 258 7.97 -12.57 14.62
CA THR A 258 7.47 -11.19 14.45
C THR A 258 8.42 -10.31 13.63
N LEU A 259 9.73 -10.51 13.78
CA LEU A 259 10.73 -9.68 13.12
C LEU A 259 10.63 -9.65 11.59
N PRO A 260 10.33 -10.77 10.89
CA PRO A 260 10.14 -10.72 9.43
C PRO A 260 9.07 -9.72 8.99
N PHE A 261 7.96 -9.63 9.71
CA PHE A 261 6.90 -8.67 9.41
C PHE A 261 7.37 -7.23 9.67
N ILE A 262 8.01 -6.97 10.80
CA ILE A 262 8.55 -5.64 11.13
C ILE A 262 9.56 -5.17 10.08
N MET A 263 10.46 -6.06 9.63
CA MET A 263 11.43 -5.73 8.58
C MET A 263 10.72 -5.41 7.24
N THR A 264 9.66 -6.16 6.90
CA THR A 264 8.84 -5.86 5.71
C THR A 264 8.16 -4.50 5.81
N LEU A 265 7.60 -4.15 6.96
CA LEU A 265 7.05 -2.81 7.22
C LEU A 265 8.11 -1.73 6.99
N GLY A 266 9.34 -1.95 7.47
CA GLY A 266 10.46 -1.05 7.25
C GLY A 266 10.82 -0.89 5.77
N LEU A 267 10.82 -1.97 4.98
CA LEU A 267 11.08 -1.91 3.54
C LEU A 267 9.99 -1.13 2.80
N VAL A 268 8.72 -1.36 3.15
CA VAL A 268 7.58 -0.61 2.57
C VAL A 268 7.68 0.87 2.92
N PHE A 269 7.98 1.19 4.18
CA PHE A 269 8.17 2.57 4.64
C PHE A 269 9.30 3.27 3.88
N LEU A 270 10.44 2.60 3.68
CA LEU A 270 11.57 3.18 2.94
C LEU A 270 11.23 3.38 1.45
N GLY A 271 10.53 2.43 0.82
CA GLY A 271 10.07 2.58 -0.56
C GLY A 271 9.11 3.77 -0.71
N PHE A 272 8.13 3.88 0.19
CA PHE A 272 7.18 4.99 0.23
C PHE A 272 7.87 6.34 0.50
N SER A 273 8.84 6.38 1.44
CA SER A 273 9.63 7.57 1.73
C SER A 273 10.49 7.98 0.54
N GLY A 274 11.10 7.02 -0.17
CA GLY A 274 11.87 7.27 -1.39
C GLY A 274 11.01 7.88 -2.49
N LEU A 275 9.75 7.43 -2.64
CA LEU A 275 8.78 8.04 -3.53
C LEU A 275 8.48 9.50 -3.12
N GLY A 276 8.14 9.74 -1.85
CA GLY A 276 7.86 11.07 -1.33
C GLY A 276 9.03 12.04 -1.55
N ILE A 277 10.27 11.61 -1.27
CA ILE A 277 11.48 12.39 -1.53
C ILE A 277 11.61 12.72 -3.03
N SER A 278 11.30 11.76 -3.90
CA SER A 278 11.45 11.92 -5.35
C SER A 278 10.51 12.97 -5.95
N ILE A 279 9.26 13.03 -5.46
CA ILE A 279 8.23 13.93 -6.03
C ILE A 279 8.11 15.28 -5.31
N TRP A 280 8.59 15.40 -4.05
CA TRP A 280 8.50 16.65 -3.29
C TRP A 280 9.08 17.84 -4.06
N PRO A 281 8.48 19.07 -4.04
CA PRO A 281 7.25 19.45 -3.33
C PRO A 281 5.98 19.33 -4.21
N HIS A 282 6.05 18.57 -5.31
CA HIS A 282 4.95 18.47 -6.25
C HIS A 282 3.95 17.42 -5.80
N ILE A 283 2.68 17.80 -5.68
CA ILE A 283 1.58 16.86 -5.46
C ILE A 283 1.12 16.26 -6.80
N ILE A 284 1.31 16.99 -7.89
CA ILE A 284 1.16 16.54 -9.28
C ILE A 284 2.50 16.78 -10.00
N PRO A 285 3.39 15.79 -10.05
CA PRO A 285 4.65 15.92 -10.75
C PRO A 285 4.45 16.13 -12.26
N PRO A 286 5.33 16.86 -12.96
CA PRO A 286 6.37 17.72 -12.38
C PRO A 286 5.90 19.16 -12.10
N ASN A 287 4.63 19.49 -12.40
CA ASN A 287 4.21 20.87 -12.66
C ASN A 287 3.49 21.56 -11.50
N ILE A 288 2.78 20.82 -10.62
CA ILE A 288 1.92 21.43 -9.61
C ILE A 288 2.44 21.09 -8.21
N THR A 289 2.85 22.13 -7.50
CA THR A 289 3.26 22.03 -6.10
C THR A 289 2.04 21.88 -5.17
N LEU A 290 2.27 21.43 -3.94
CA LEU A 290 1.21 21.31 -2.95
C LEU A 290 0.51 22.65 -2.66
N TRP A 291 1.23 23.77 -2.65
CA TRP A 291 0.63 25.10 -2.41
C TRP A 291 -0.25 25.60 -3.57
N GLN A 292 0.11 25.25 -4.81
CA GLN A 292 -0.69 25.60 -6.00
C GLN A 292 -1.98 24.78 -6.08
N ALA A 293 -1.98 23.56 -5.54
CA ALA A 293 -3.15 22.69 -5.50
C ALA A 293 -4.07 22.92 -4.29
N ALA A 294 -3.59 23.67 -3.30
CA ALA A 294 -4.24 23.84 -2.02
C ALA A 294 -5.60 24.55 -2.11
N ALA A 295 -6.55 24.11 -1.30
CA ALA A 295 -7.80 24.81 -1.04
C ALA A 295 -7.55 26.09 -0.24
N PRO A 296 -8.51 27.06 -0.21
CA PRO A 296 -8.41 28.24 0.64
C PRO A 296 -8.16 27.89 2.11
N ALA A 297 -7.36 28.72 2.80
CA ALA A 297 -6.96 28.48 4.19
C ALA A 297 -8.15 28.31 5.16
N GLN A 298 -9.27 29.01 4.92
CA GLN A 298 -10.49 28.89 5.71
C GLN A 298 -11.08 27.46 5.62
N SER A 299 -11.14 26.89 4.41
CA SER A 299 -11.63 25.52 4.18
C SER A 299 -10.70 24.50 4.83
N GLN A 300 -9.40 24.66 4.65
CA GLN A 300 -8.40 23.77 5.26
C GLN A 300 -8.47 23.83 6.80
N GLY A 301 -8.60 25.03 7.37
CA GLY A 301 -8.72 25.22 8.83
C GLY A 301 -9.99 24.61 9.40
N PHE A 302 -11.13 24.77 8.74
CA PHE A 302 -12.39 24.15 9.14
C PHE A 302 -12.32 22.62 9.15
N MET A 303 -11.81 22.04 8.08
CA MET A 303 -11.66 20.59 8.00
C MET A 303 -10.65 20.03 9.00
N LEU A 304 -9.59 20.80 9.35
CA LEU A 304 -8.58 20.37 10.30
C LEU A 304 -9.17 20.13 11.69
N VAL A 305 -10.16 20.91 12.12
CA VAL A 305 -10.88 20.67 13.38
C VAL A 305 -11.52 19.28 13.39
N GLY A 306 -12.21 18.90 12.31
CA GLY A 306 -12.78 17.55 12.18
C GLY A 306 -11.69 16.45 12.16
N ALA A 307 -10.60 16.66 11.42
CA ALA A 307 -9.51 15.71 11.36
C ALA A 307 -8.81 15.48 12.71
N LEU A 308 -8.59 16.56 13.48
CA LEU A 308 -8.00 16.49 14.82
C LEU A 308 -8.88 15.74 15.84
N LEU A 309 -10.19 15.70 15.62
CA LEU A 309 -11.11 14.92 16.44
C LEU A 309 -11.17 13.45 15.99
N ILE A 310 -11.29 13.20 14.67
CA ILE A 310 -11.57 11.86 14.16
C ILE A 310 -10.32 10.98 14.09
N ILE A 311 -9.15 11.53 13.70
CA ILE A 311 -7.92 10.74 13.55
C ILE A 311 -7.49 10.08 14.86
N PRO A 312 -7.46 10.75 16.02
CA PRO A 312 -7.17 10.10 17.30
C PRO A 312 -8.14 8.96 17.62
N VAL A 313 -9.43 9.12 17.32
CA VAL A 313 -10.44 8.07 17.54
C VAL A 313 -10.15 6.85 16.67
N ILE A 314 -9.86 7.07 15.38
CA ILE A 314 -9.48 5.98 14.46
C ILE A 314 -8.21 5.26 14.96
N LEU A 315 -7.18 6.01 15.38
CA LEU A 315 -5.94 5.42 15.89
C LEU A 315 -6.16 4.59 17.16
N VAL A 316 -6.96 5.09 18.11
CA VAL A 316 -7.30 4.34 19.34
C VAL A 316 -8.08 3.07 18.99
N TYR A 317 -9.09 3.17 18.13
CA TYR A 317 -9.86 2.01 17.66
C TYR A 317 -8.95 0.98 16.96
N THR A 318 -8.12 1.43 16.04
CA THR A 318 -7.17 0.58 15.32
C THR A 318 -6.24 -0.15 16.31
N PHE A 319 -5.58 0.61 17.20
CA PHE A 319 -4.69 0.03 18.21
C PHE A 319 -5.44 -1.01 19.07
N TRP A 320 -6.66 -0.70 19.50
CA TRP A 320 -7.46 -1.59 20.34
C TRP A 320 -7.83 -2.88 19.61
N SER A 321 -8.26 -2.80 18.35
CA SER A 321 -8.58 -3.98 17.52
C SER A 321 -7.37 -4.89 17.38
N TYR A 322 -6.20 -4.35 17.05
CA TYR A 322 -4.97 -5.16 16.94
C TYR A 322 -4.51 -5.74 18.28
N TYR A 323 -4.74 -5.02 19.38
CA TYR A 323 -4.42 -5.50 20.72
C TYR A 323 -5.32 -6.66 21.14
N VAL A 324 -6.62 -6.58 20.86
CA VAL A 324 -7.58 -7.64 21.19
C VAL A 324 -7.28 -8.92 20.40
N PHE A 325 -7.02 -8.79 19.10
CA PHE A 325 -6.77 -9.91 18.18
C PHE A 325 -5.27 -10.21 17.96
N ARG A 326 -4.43 -9.95 18.96
CA ARG A 326 -2.96 -10.09 18.83
C ARG A 326 -2.44 -11.52 18.78
N GLY A 327 -3.24 -12.52 19.21
CA GLY A 327 -2.88 -13.93 19.27
C GLY A 327 -2.60 -14.56 17.90
N LYS A 328 -2.14 -15.82 17.93
CA LYS A 328 -2.08 -16.68 16.75
C LYS A 328 -3.45 -17.28 16.49
N VAL A 329 -3.78 -17.52 15.23
CA VAL A 329 -5.04 -18.15 14.80
C VAL A 329 -4.82 -19.66 14.68
N GLN A 330 -5.71 -20.45 15.27
CA GLN A 330 -5.67 -21.91 15.23
C GLN A 330 -6.72 -22.48 14.26
N HIS A 331 -6.50 -23.72 13.82
CA HIS A 331 -7.50 -24.47 13.05
C HIS A 331 -8.78 -24.66 13.88
N GLY A 332 -9.93 -24.39 13.26
CA GLY A 332 -11.25 -24.52 13.90
C GLY A 332 -11.71 -23.29 14.70
N GLU A 333 -10.87 -22.28 14.85
CA GLU A 333 -11.31 -20.96 15.34
C GLU A 333 -12.02 -20.22 14.19
N GLY A 334 -13.33 -20.02 14.32
CA GLY A 334 -14.12 -19.20 13.40
C GLY A 334 -14.27 -17.79 13.95
N TYR A 335 -14.19 -16.79 13.06
CA TYR A 335 -14.68 -15.44 13.34
C TYR A 335 -16.20 -15.46 13.23
N HIS A 336 -16.89 -15.34 14.38
CA HIS A 336 -18.36 -15.30 14.47
C HIS A 336 -18.78 -14.04 15.22
#